data_17cd1519fe1f8c464f576559da8c2ff1
#
_entry.id   17cd1519fe1f8c464f576559da8c2ff1
#
_cell.length_a   1.000
_cell.length_b   1.000
_cell.length_c   1.000
_cell.angle_alpha   90.00
_cell.angle_beta   90.00
_cell.angle_gamma   90.00
#
_symmetry.space_group_name_H-M   'P 1'
#
loop_
_entity.id
_entity.type
_entity.pdbx_description
1 polymer ?
#
loop_
_entity_poly.entity_id
_entity_poly.type
_entity_poly.pdbx_seq_one_letter_code
_entity_poly.pdbx_strand_id
1 'polypeptide(L)'
;MSKQLVSIIDVPKYVGEEITIGAWVANKSGKGKLAFLQLRDGTAFFQAVAFKPNFIEKYGEEEGTEKFDTVKRLSQETSVYVTGVVKEDERSKFGYELDVTAVEVIGESHDYPITPKEHGTDFLMDNRHLWLRSRKQMAVQQIRNAIIYATYEFFDKNSFIKFDSPILSGNAAEDSTELFETDYFGTPAYLSQSGQLYLEAGAMALGRVFDFGPVFRAEKSKTRRHLTEFWMMDAEYSFLTHDESLDLQEAYVKALIQGVIDRAPQALEILERDVDLLKKYIAEPFKRVSYDEAIDLLQAHENDEDTDYEHLEHGDDFGSPHETWISNYFGVPTFVVNYPASFKAFYMKPVPGNPERVLCADLLAPEGYGEIIGGSMREDDYDALVAKMDELGMDRSEYEFYLDLRKYGSVPHGGFGIGIERMVTFVAGTKHIREAIPFPRMLHRIKP
;
A
#
# COMPACT_ATOMS: atom_id res chain seq x y z
N MET A 1 3.03 28.46 -29.97
CA MET A 1 3.34 28.66 -28.53
C MET A 1 2.77 27.46 -27.76
N SER A 2 3.54 26.83 -26.88
CA SER A 2 3.00 25.79 -26.03
C SER A 2 1.96 26.40 -25.06
N LYS A 3 0.74 25.83 -24.99
CA LYS A 3 -0.26 26.27 -24.04
C LYS A 3 0.30 26.05 -22.63
N GLN A 4 0.27 27.06 -21.78
CA GLN A 4 0.58 26.88 -20.37
C GLN A 4 -0.63 26.19 -19.73
N LEU A 5 -0.44 24.93 -19.28
CA LEU A 5 -1.47 24.14 -18.62
C LEU A 5 -1.40 24.32 -17.12
N VAL A 6 -2.57 24.44 -16.48
CA VAL A 6 -2.73 24.47 -15.02
C VAL A 6 -3.25 23.12 -14.57
N SER A 7 -2.65 22.53 -13.53
CA SER A 7 -3.16 21.33 -12.89
C SER A 7 -4.40 21.63 -12.04
N ILE A 8 -5.35 20.71 -11.98
CA ILE A 8 -6.59 20.90 -11.23
C ILE A 8 -6.32 21.22 -9.77
N ILE A 9 -5.34 20.59 -9.15
CA ILE A 9 -4.99 20.84 -7.74
C ILE A 9 -4.55 22.29 -7.48
N ASP A 10 -4.04 22.97 -8.50
CA ASP A 10 -3.54 24.36 -8.41
C ASP A 10 -4.61 25.41 -8.78
N VAL A 11 -5.78 25.00 -9.26
CA VAL A 11 -6.87 25.91 -9.67
C VAL A 11 -7.20 26.99 -8.64
N PRO A 12 -7.22 26.72 -7.30
CA PRO A 12 -7.49 27.74 -6.30
C PRO A 12 -6.57 28.97 -6.34
N LYS A 13 -5.39 28.85 -6.96
CA LYS A 13 -4.43 29.96 -7.08
C LYS A 13 -4.80 30.97 -8.19
N TYR A 14 -5.78 30.64 -9.03
CA TYR A 14 -6.12 31.37 -10.27
C TYR A 14 -7.57 31.90 -10.27
N VAL A 15 -8.16 32.16 -9.09
CA VAL A 15 -9.53 32.69 -9.00
C VAL A 15 -9.65 34.01 -9.76
N GLY A 16 -10.63 34.10 -10.67
CA GLY A 16 -10.87 35.25 -11.54
C GLY A 16 -10.02 35.28 -12.82
N GLU A 17 -9.08 34.36 -12.98
CA GLU A 17 -8.23 34.30 -14.17
C GLU A 17 -8.74 33.27 -15.19
N GLU A 18 -8.45 33.50 -16.47
CA GLU A 18 -8.70 32.51 -17.53
C GLU A 18 -7.50 31.55 -17.60
N ILE A 19 -7.75 30.24 -17.38
CA ILE A 19 -6.76 29.18 -17.40
C ILE A 19 -7.11 28.13 -18.46
N THR A 20 -6.13 27.28 -18.81
CA THR A 20 -6.35 26.10 -19.63
C THR A 20 -5.94 24.86 -18.85
N ILE A 21 -6.81 23.85 -18.81
CA ILE A 21 -6.59 22.56 -18.16
C ILE A 21 -6.54 21.48 -19.25
N GLY A 22 -5.52 20.62 -19.23
CA GLY A 22 -5.49 19.39 -20.01
C GLY A 22 -6.12 18.25 -19.18
N ALA A 23 -7.19 17.64 -19.66
CA ALA A 23 -7.96 16.69 -18.85
C ALA A 23 -8.68 15.63 -19.69
N TRP A 24 -9.21 14.63 -19.00
CA TRP A 24 -10.21 13.70 -19.52
C TRP A 24 -11.59 14.05 -18.95
N VAL A 25 -12.61 13.89 -19.77
CA VAL A 25 -14.03 14.06 -19.36
C VAL A 25 -14.47 12.79 -18.64
N ALA A 26 -14.30 12.75 -17.33
CA ALA A 26 -14.66 11.59 -16.49
C ALA A 26 -16.18 11.34 -16.48
N ASN A 27 -16.97 12.41 -16.49
CA ASN A 27 -18.42 12.35 -16.59
C ASN A 27 -18.98 13.65 -17.19
N LYS A 28 -20.19 13.58 -17.70
CA LYS A 28 -20.90 14.71 -18.28
C LYS A 28 -22.39 14.67 -17.93
N SER A 29 -22.94 15.82 -17.65
CA SER A 29 -24.41 16.02 -17.46
C SER A 29 -24.82 17.36 -18.04
N GLY A 30 -26.09 17.66 -18.08
CA GLY A 30 -26.61 18.95 -18.48
C GLY A 30 -27.91 18.87 -19.27
N LYS A 31 -28.58 20.00 -19.37
CA LYS A 31 -29.86 20.14 -20.08
C LYS A 31 -29.98 21.53 -20.69
N GLY A 32 -30.52 21.58 -21.89
CA GLY A 32 -30.80 22.85 -22.59
C GLY A 32 -29.52 23.63 -22.92
N LYS A 33 -29.34 24.78 -22.28
CA LYS A 33 -28.23 25.73 -22.49
C LYS A 33 -27.03 25.49 -21.58
N LEU A 34 -27.04 24.47 -20.74
CA LEU A 34 -25.98 24.14 -19.78
C LEU A 34 -25.44 22.75 -20.05
N ALA A 35 -24.09 22.62 -19.98
CA ALA A 35 -23.39 21.34 -19.90
C ALA A 35 -22.37 21.41 -18.76
N PHE A 36 -22.37 20.37 -17.92
CA PHE A 36 -21.44 20.19 -16.82
C PHE A 36 -20.47 19.09 -17.19
N LEU A 37 -19.19 19.39 -17.19
CA LEU A 37 -18.12 18.44 -17.41
C LEU A 37 -17.45 18.16 -16.08
N GLN A 38 -17.31 16.88 -15.72
CA GLN A 38 -16.43 16.47 -14.65
C GLN A 38 -15.08 16.13 -15.26
N LEU A 39 -14.11 16.99 -15.04
CA LEU A 39 -12.75 16.85 -15.57
C LEU A 39 -11.88 16.07 -14.59
N ARG A 40 -10.90 15.34 -15.11
CA ARG A 40 -9.86 14.63 -14.36
C ARG A 40 -8.53 14.83 -15.08
N ASP A 41 -7.51 15.28 -14.35
CA ASP A 41 -6.14 15.46 -14.88
C ASP A 41 -5.09 14.56 -14.20
N GLY A 42 -5.51 13.71 -13.26
CA GLY A 42 -4.63 12.86 -12.44
C GLY A 42 -4.33 13.46 -11.07
N THR A 43 -4.42 14.77 -10.90
CA THR A 43 -4.25 15.42 -9.58
C THR A 43 -5.56 15.47 -8.79
N ALA A 44 -6.67 15.78 -9.45
CA ALA A 44 -8.00 15.85 -8.83
C ALA A 44 -9.13 15.71 -9.86
N PHE A 45 -10.38 15.80 -9.36
CA PHE A 45 -11.60 15.92 -10.16
C PHE A 45 -12.18 17.33 -10.00
N PHE A 46 -12.57 17.96 -11.10
CA PHE A 46 -13.00 19.34 -11.14
C PHE A 46 -14.23 19.56 -12.04
N GLN A 47 -15.16 20.41 -11.60
CA GLN A 47 -16.32 20.75 -12.38
C GLN A 47 -16.04 21.91 -13.33
N ALA A 48 -16.36 21.73 -14.59
CA ALA A 48 -16.36 22.80 -15.59
C ALA A 48 -17.77 22.97 -16.15
N VAL A 49 -18.23 24.22 -16.25
CA VAL A 49 -19.59 24.56 -16.63
C VAL A 49 -19.54 25.31 -17.97
N ALA A 50 -20.14 24.73 -18.99
CA ALA A 50 -20.32 25.38 -20.29
C ALA A 50 -21.74 25.94 -20.40
N PHE A 51 -21.84 27.25 -20.61
CA PHE A 51 -23.11 27.94 -20.78
C PHE A 51 -23.22 28.50 -22.21
N LYS A 52 -24.21 28.02 -22.98
CA LYS A 52 -24.38 28.36 -24.42
C LYS A 52 -24.30 29.85 -24.72
N PRO A 53 -24.95 30.75 -23.96
CA PRO A 53 -24.84 32.18 -24.21
C PRO A 53 -23.41 32.73 -24.19
N ASN A 54 -22.53 32.25 -23.31
CA ASN A 54 -21.13 32.69 -23.25
C ASN A 54 -20.37 32.34 -24.55
N PHE A 55 -20.67 31.18 -25.12
CA PHE A 55 -20.10 30.77 -26.41
C PHE A 55 -20.61 31.64 -27.56
N ILE A 56 -21.93 31.96 -27.56
CA ILE A 56 -22.51 32.82 -28.55
C ILE A 56 -21.95 34.26 -28.46
N GLU A 57 -21.79 34.77 -27.23
CA GLU A 57 -21.18 36.08 -27.00
C GLU A 57 -19.74 36.16 -27.52
N LYS A 58 -18.95 35.10 -27.26
CA LYS A 58 -17.53 35.05 -27.64
C LYS A 58 -17.30 34.80 -29.14
N TYR A 59 -18.10 33.95 -29.78
CA TYR A 59 -17.85 33.45 -31.15
C TYR A 59 -18.93 33.79 -32.15
N GLY A 60 -20.04 34.47 -31.78
CA GLY A 60 -21.22 34.70 -32.60
C GLY A 60 -22.20 33.51 -32.57
N GLU A 61 -23.41 33.74 -33.11
CA GLU A 61 -24.55 32.80 -32.97
C GLU A 61 -24.25 31.42 -33.60
N GLU A 62 -23.71 31.36 -34.79
CA GLU A 62 -23.51 30.13 -35.55
C GLU A 62 -22.32 29.34 -34.96
N GLU A 63 -21.14 29.92 -34.92
CA GLU A 63 -19.91 29.27 -34.43
C GLU A 63 -20.02 28.95 -32.92
N GLY A 64 -20.59 29.85 -32.10
CA GLY A 64 -20.80 29.65 -30.69
C GLY A 64 -21.76 28.48 -30.38
N THR A 65 -22.81 28.33 -31.20
CA THR A 65 -23.72 27.19 -31.12
C THR A 65 -23.02 25.87 -31.47
N GLU A 66 -22.25 25.83 -32.53
CA GLU A 66 -21.50 24.63 -32.95
C GLU A 66 -20.47 24.19 -31.90
N LYS A 67 -19.71 25.14 -31.35
CA LYS A 67 -18.74 24.88 -30.28
C LYS A 67 -19.42 24.37 -29.01
N PHE A 68 -20.54 24.95 -28.57
CA PHE A 68 -21.31 24.46 -27.45
C PHE A 68 -21.88 23.05 -27.70
N ASP A 69 -22.40 22.80 -28.93
CA ASP A 69 -22.92 21.46 -29.27
C ASP A 69 -21.80 20.41 -29.31
N THR A 70 -20.56 20.80 -29.65
CA THR A 70 -19.38 19.94 -29.51
C THR A 70 -19.16 19.54 -28.06
N VAL A 71 -19.23 20.49 -27.11
CA VAL A 71 -19.15 20.18 -25.67
C VAL A 71 -20.25 19.20 -25.25
N LYS A 72 -21.46 19.37 -25.74
CA LYS A 72 -22.58 18.45 -25.46
C LYS A 72 -22.42 17.06 -26.03
N ARG A 73 -21.66 16.89 -27.12
CA ARG A 73 -21.40 15.59 -27.74
C ARG A 73 -20.23 14.82 -27.14
N LEU A 74 -19.37 15.47 -26.33
CA LEU A 74 -18.23 14.79 -25.70
C LEU A 74 -18.69 13.49 -25.01
N SER A 75 -17.96 12.42 -25.24
CA SER A 75 -18.18 11.13 -24.58
C SER A 75 -17.27 10.99 -23.35
N GLN A 76 -17.61 10.05 -22.48
CA GLN A 76 -16.80 9.71 -21.32
C GLN A 76 -15.37 9.34 -21.76
N GLU A 77 -14.38 9.83 -21.01
CA GLU A 77 -12.93 9.63 -21.26
C GLU A 77 -12.39 10.29 -22.52
N THR A 78 -13.16 11.14 -23.24
CA THR A 78 -12.58 12.03 -24.25
C THR A 78 -11.53 12.94 -23.62
N SER A 79 -10.33 13.03 -24.22
CA SER A 79 -9.29 13.95 -23.76
C SER A 79 -9.43 15.32 -24.42
N VAL A 80 -9.27 16.37 -23.62
CA VAL A 80 -9.60 17.75 -23.99
C VAL A 80 -8.60 18.74 -23.39
N TYR A 81 -8.42 19.88 -24.09
CA TYR A 81 -8.04 21.12 -23.44
C TYR A 81 -9.32 21.94 -23.16
N VAL A 82 -9.50 22.32 -21.91
CA VAL A 82 -10.63 23.15 -21.49
C VAL A 82 -10.10 24.49 -21.00
N THR A 83 -10.55 25.59 -21.62
CA THR A 83 -10.20 26.95 -21.22
C THR A 83 -11.41 27.61 -20.59
N GLY A 84 -11.21 28.34 -19.50
CA GLY A 84 -12.29 29.04 -18.82
C GLY A 84 -11.78 29.89 -17.67
N VAL A 85 -12.69 30.66 -17.08
CA VAL A 85 -12.43 31.50 -15.91
C VAL A 85 -12.73 30.73 -14.65
N VAL A 86 -11.79 30.75 -13.70
CA VAL A 86 -11.96 30.11 -12.39
C VAL A 86 -12.90 30.94 -11.51
N LYS A 87 -13.93 30.33 -10.96
CA LYS A 87 -14.89 30.94 -10.03
C LYS A 87 -14.98 30.16 -8.74
N GLU A 88 -15.18 30.85 -7.63
CA GLU A 88 -15.58 30.23 -6.37
C GLU A 88 -17.03 29.73 -6.47
N ASP A 89 -17.29 28.50 -6.03
CA ASP A 89 -18.65 27.96 -5.91
C ASP A 89 -18.70 26.99 -4.71
N GLU A 90 -19.34 27.44 -3.62
CA GLU A 90 -19.52 26.65 -2.39
C GLU A 90 -20.32 25.36 -2.60
N ARG A 91 -21.08 25.24 -3.70
CA ARG A 91 -21.83 24.01 -4.06
C ARG A 91 -20.93 22.96 -4.68
N SER A 92 -19.78 23.36 -5.23
CA SER A 92 -18.79 22.46 -5.78
C SER A 92 -18.04 21.77 -4.63
N LYS A 93 -17.89 20.44 -4.69
CA LYS A 93 -17.07 19.68 -3.71
C LYS A 93 -15.60 20.15 -3.64
N PHE A 94 -15.11 20.78 -4.70
CA PHE A 94 -13.75 21.34 -4.76
C PHE A 94 -13.71 22.81 -4.31
N GLY A 95 -14.86 23.44 -4.02
CA GLY A 95 -14.97 24.85 -3.65
C GLY A 95 -14.89 25.83 -4.84
N TYR A 96 -14.62 25.33 -6.04
CA TYR A 96 -14.41 26.12 -7.26
C TYR A 96 -15.05 25.44 -8.47
N GLU A 97 -15.31 26.20 -9.53
CA GLU A 97 -15.70 25.72 -10.83
C GLU A 97 -15.00 26.48 -11.97
N LEU A 98 -14.95 25.91 -13.16
CA LEU A 98 -14.46 26.56 -14.36
C LEU A 98 -15.63 27.02 -15.22
N ASP A 99 -15.79 28.33 -15.43
CA ASP A 99 -16.73 28.89 -16.41
C ASP A 99 -16.11 28.78 -17.81
N VAL A 100 -16.54 27.79 -18.58
CA VAL A 100 -15.88 27.36 -19.82
C VAL A 100 -16.07 28.39 -20.91
N THR A 101 -14.95 28.81 -21.54
CA THR A 101 -14.92 29.72 -22.70
C THR A 101 -14.49 29.02 -23.96
N ALA A 102 -13.76 27.91 -23.91
CA ALA A 102 -13.37 27.10 -25.06
C ALA A 102 -13.10 25.63 -24.67
N VAL A 103 -13.32 24.72 -25.64
CA VAL A 103 -12.94 23.31 -25.54
C VAL A 103 -12.31 22.90 -26.86
N GLU A 104 -11.16 22.24 -26.77
CA GLU A 104 -10.46 21.62 -27.89
C GLU A 104 -10.36 20.12 -27.62
N VAL A 105 -10.87 19.27 -28.51
CA VAL A 105 -10.78 17.81 -28.41
C VAL A 105 -9.39 17.38 -28.89
N ILE A 106 -8.71 16.58 -28.05
CA ILE A 106 -7.39 16.01 -28.35
C ILE A 106 -7.57 14.59 -28.91
N GLY A 107 -8.36 13.75 -28.19
CA GLY A 107 -8.63 12.37 -28.56
C GLY A 107 -10.06 11.99 -28.18
N GLU A 108 -10.83 11.56 -29.16
CA GLU A 108 -12.18 11.07 -28.92
C GLU A 108 -12.18 9.71 -28.22
N SER A 109 -13.20 9.46 -27.43
CA SER A 109 -13.45 8.17 -26.78
C SER A 109 -14.77 7.60 -27.27
N HIS A 110 -14.75 6.34 -27.68
CA HIS A 110 -15.93 5.64 -28.17
C HIS A 110 -16.14 4.37 -27.34
N ASP A 111 -17.39 4.07 -26.98
CA ASP A 111 -17.81 2.84 -26.34
C ASP A 111 -17.00 2.48 -25.08
N TYR A 112 -16.67 3.50 -24.25
CA TYR A 112 -15.92 3.27 -23.03
C TYR A 112 -16.64 2.25 -22.12
N PRO A 113 -16.00 1.12 -21.74
CA PRO A 113 -16.71 0.00 -21.17
C PRO A 113 -17.18 0.21 -19.73
N ILE A 114 -16.47 1.05 -18.93
CA ILE A 114 -16.81 1.32 -17.53
C ILE A 114 -17.77 2.51 -17.46
N THR A 115 -19.05 2.22 -17.44
CA THR A 115 -20.12 3.22 -17.36
C THR A 115 -20.48 3.56 -15.90
N PRO A 116 -21.31 4.59 -15.62
CA PRO A 116 -21.72 4.95 -14.24
C PRO A 116 -22.64 3.93 -13.52
N LYS A 117 -22.84 2.74 -14.04
CA LYS A 117 -23.56 1.64 -13.39
C LYS A 117 -22.61 0.78 -12.56
N GLU A 118 -23.15 -0.03 -11.67
CA GLU A 118 -22.40 -1.05 -10.95
C GLU A 118 -21.85 -2.12 -11.89
N HIS A 119 -20.60 -2.51 -11.70
CA HIS A 119 -19.90 -3.54 -12.46
C HIS A 119 -19.36 -4.60 -11.51
N GLY A 120 -19.42 -5.86 -11.95
CA GLY A 120 -18.85 -6.99 -11.22
C GLY A 120 -17.32 -6.90 -11.13
N THR A 121 -16.77 -7.49 -10.08
CA THR A 121 -15.33 -7.43 -9.80
C THR A 121 -14.47 -7.99 -10.93
N ASP A 122 -14.87 -9.14 -11.52
CA ASP A 122 -14.08 -9.77 -12.60
C ASP A 122 -14.01 -8.88 -13.83
N PHE A 123 -15.13 -8.27 -14.22
CA PHE A 123 -15.15 -7.29 -15.31
C PHE A 123 -14.22 -6.09 -15.04
N LEU A 124 -14.25 -5.55 -13.83
CA LEU A 124 -13.37 -4.43 -13.44
C LEU A 124 -11.90 -4.85 -13.45
N MET A 125 -11.61 -6.06 -13.00
CA MET A 125 -10.26 -6.61 -13.01
C MET A 125 -9.76 -6.89 -14.43
N ASP A 126 -10.59 -7.36 -15.35
CA ASP A 126 -10.25 -7.56 -16.76
C ASP A 126 -10.01 -6.23 -17.48
N ASN A 127 -10.63 -5.15 -16.98
CA ASN A 127 -10.45 -3.79 -17.44
C ASN A 127 -9.63 -2.95 -16.44
N ARG A 128 -8.68 -3.53 -15.71
CA ARG A 128 -7.95 -2.87 -14.63
C ARG A 128 -7.26 -1.58 -15.08
N HIS A 129 -6.67 -1.56 -16.27
CA HIS A 129 -6.03 -0.39 -16.88
C HIS A 129 -6.99 0.80 -17.10
N LEU A 130 -8.28 0.52 -17.26
CA LEU A 130 -9.34 1.54 -17.35
C LEU A 130 -9.95 1.83 -15.97
N TRP A 131 -10.12 0.80 -15.13
CA TRP A 131 -10.65 0.97 -13.79
C TRP A 131 -9.80 1.90 -12.92
N LEU A 132 -8.48 1.91 -13.11
CA LEU A 132 -7.56 2.86 -12.46
C LEU A 132 -7.96 4.33 -12.64
N ARG A 133 -8.72 4.68 -13.69
CA ARG A 133 -9.22 6.03 -13.94
C ARG A 133 -10.38 6.43 -13.03
N SER A 134 -10.99 5.48 -12.31
CA SER A 134 -12.10 5.75 -11.40
C SER A 134 -11.63 6.55 -10.18
N ARG A 135 -12.54 7.36 -9.62
CA ARG A 135 -12.24 8.24 -8.48
C ARG A 135 -11.68 7.48 -7.28
N LYS A 136 -12.29 6.33 -6.93
CA LYS A 136 -11.82 5.52 -5.80
C LYS A 136 -10.44 4.91 -6.07
N GLN A 137 -10.19 4.38 -7.25
CA GLN A 137 -8.90 3.76 -7.56
C GLN A 137 -7.77 4.80 -7.64
N MET A 138 -8.04 5.99 -8.17
CA MET A 138 -7.08 7.11 -8.11
C MET A 138 -6.74 7.47 -6.65
N ALA A 139 -7.74 7.58 -5.78
CA ALA A 139 -7.53 7.90 -4.37
C ALA A 139 -6.66 6.84 -3.67
N VAL A 140 -6.88 5.55 -3.93
CA VAL A 140 -6.04 4.47 -3.40
C VAL A 140 -4.58 4.61 -3.87
N GLN A 141 -4.35 4.93 -5.16
CA GLN A 141 -3.00 5.12 -5.67
C GLN A 141 -2.33 6.38 -5.11
N GLN A 142 -3.08 7.45 -4.82
CA GLN A 142 -2.56 8.63 -4.14
C GLN A 142 -2.15 8.33 -2.69
N ILE A 143 -2.93 7.52 -1.97
CA ILE A 143 -2.55 7.01 -0.64
C ILE A 143 -1.29 6.15 -0.72
N ARG A 144 -1.23 5.22 -1.69
CA ARG A 144 -0.01 4.42 -1.93
C ARG A 144 1.22 5.31 -2.14
N ASN A 145 1.09 6.32 -2.98
CA ASN A 145 2.17 7.28 -3.24
C ASN A 145 2.60 8.02 -1.97
N ALA A 146 1.64 8.45 -1.14
CA ALA A 146 1.93 9.13 0.13
C ALA A 146 2.68 8.21 1.11
N ILE A 147 2.30 6.93 1.21
CA ILE A 147 3.00 5.91 2.01
C ILE A 147 4.44 5.73 1.52
N ILE A 148 4.66 5.62 0.20
CA ILE A 148 6.00 5.46 -0.37
C ILE A 148 6.90 6.64 0.02
N TYR A 149 6.45 7.88 -0.17
CA TYR A 149 7.23 9.06 0.20
C TYR A 149 7.48 9.14 1.71
N ALA A 150 6.48 8.84 2.53
CA ALA A 150 6.64 8.81 3.99
C ALA A 150 7.65 7.73 4.44
N THR A 151 7.70 6.59 3.75
CA THR A 151 8.69 5.53 3.98
C THR A 151 10.11 6.07 3.80
N TYR A 152 10.41 6.62 2.62
CA TYR A 152 11.76 7.15 2.34
C TYR A 152 12.14 8.28 3.30
N GLU A 153 11.21 9.19 3.60
CA GLU A 153 11.45 10.30 4.52
C GLU A 153 11.72 9.82 5.95
N PHE A 154 10.98 8.79 6.42
CA PHE A 154 11.19 8.21 7.74
C PHE A 154 12.57 7.57 7.87
N PHE A 155 12.97 6.74 6.91
CA PHE A 155 14.25 6.03 6.95
C PHE A 155 15.44 6.97 6.78
N ASP A 156 15.35 7.97 5.92
CA ASP A 156 16.38 9.01 5.79
C ASP A 156 16.59 9.76 7.11
N LYS A 157 15.51 10.21 7.77
CA LYS A 157 15.56 10.88 9.07
C LYS A 157 16.13 10.02 10.20
N ASN A 158 16.01 8.70 10.10
CA ASN A 158 16.51 7.74 11.10
C ASN A 158 17.87 7.14 10.72
N SER A 159 18.58 7.74 9.75
CA SER A 159 19.91 7.35 9.30
C SER A 159 20.01 5.94 8.73
N PHE A 160 18.95 5.48 8.07
CA PHE A 160 18.99 4.26 7.28
C PHE A 160 19.48 4.55 5.86
N ILE A 161 20.27 3.65 5.32
CA ILE A 161 20.77 3.72 3.95
C ILE A 161 19.91 2.79 3.08
N LYS A 162 19.40 3.31 1.94
CA LYS A 162 18.73 2.46 0.94
C LYS A 162 19.73 1.47 0.35
N PHE A 163 19.39 0.20 0.42
CA PHE A 163 20.22 -0.92 -0.01
C PHE A 163 19.38 -1.87 -0.86
N ASP A 164 19.74 -2.04 -2.13
CA ASP A 164 18.95 -2.85 -3.06
C ASP A 164 19.37 -4.31 -2.99
N SER A 165 18.43 -5.17 -2.60
CA SER A 165 18.60 -6.62 -2.60
C SER A 165 18.33 -7.20 -4.00
N PRO A 166 18.97 -8.30 -4.39
CA PRO A 166 18.72 -8.92 -5.68
C PRO A 166 17.33 -9.56 -5.73
N ILE A 167 16.65 -9.44 -6.87
CA ILE A 167 15.36 -10.11 -7.12
C ILE A 167 15.57 -11.59 -7.45
N LEU A 168 16.64 -11.91 -8.18
CA LEU A 168 17.01 -13.30 -8.48
C LEU A 168 17.92 -13.81 -7.36
N SER A 169 17.51 -14.87 -6.68
CA SER A 169 18.22 -15.46 -5.56
C SER A 169 18.50 -16.95 -5.81
N GLY A 170 19.60 -17.47 -5.29
CA GLY A 170 19.88 -18.90 -5.23
C GLY A 170 19.22 -19.58 -4.02
N ASN A 171 18.65 -18.83 -3.07
CA ASN A 171 18.23 -19.31 -1.76
C ASN A 171 16.80 -18.89 -1.44
N ALA A 172 16.12 -19.69 -0.59
CA ALA A 172 14.88 -19.28 0.07
C ALA A 172 15.20 -18.43 1.31
N ALA A 173 14.49 -17.31 1.50
CA ALA A 173 14.56 -16.51 2.72
C ALA A 173 13.53 -16.96 3.77
N GLU A 174 12.44 -17.55 3.34
CA GLU A 174 11.32 -18.02 4.16
C GLU A 174 11.20 -19.55 4.03
N ASP A 175 10.69 -20.21 5.07
CA ASP A 175 10.48 -21.67 5.09
C ASP A 175 9.36 -22.14 4.13
N SER A 176 8.86 -21.30 3.24
CA SER A 176 7.82 -21.68 2.30
C SER A 176 8.37 -22.63 1.23
N THR A 177 7.67 -23.71 1.00
CA THR A 177 8.02 -24.77 0.06
C THR A 177 7.80 -24.39 -1.40
N GLU A 178 7.13 -23.26 -1.72
CA GLU A 178 6.77 -22.89 -3.09
C GLU A 178 7.46 -21.58 -3.49
N LEU A 179 8.46 -21.69 -4.37
CA LEU A 179 9.18 -20.57 -4.99
C LEU A 179 8.81 -20.45 -6.46
N PHE A 180 8.83 -19.25 -7.01
CA PHE A 180 8.82 -19.04 -8.45
C PHE A 180 10.24 -19.28 -8.98
N GLU A 181 10.44 -20.40 -9.68
CA GLU A 181 11.71 -20.78 -10.27
C GLU A 181 11.85 -20.22 -11.69
N THR A 182 13.07 -19.85 -12.05
CA THR A 182 13.45 -19.46 -13.41
C THR A 182 14.81 -20.05 -13.79
N ASP A 183 15.05 -20.26 -15.08
CA ASP A 183 16.37 -20.62 -15.58
C ASP A 183 17.30 -19.40 -15.63
N TYR A 184 18.41 -19.46 -14.93
CA TYR A 184 19.47 -18.46 -14.95
C TYR A 184 20.71 -19.03 -15.63
N PHE A 185 20.71 -19.00 -16.96
CA PHE A 185 21.82 -19.51 -17.80
C PHE A 185 22.22 -20.97 -17.51
N GLY A 186 21.24 -21.82 -17.27
CA GLY A 186 21.42 -23.25 -16.97
C GLY A 186 21.58 -23.57 -15.47
N THR A 187 21.40 -22.56 -14.60
CA THR A 187 21.35 -22.73 -13.14
C THR A 187 19.96 -22.33 -12.63
N PRO A 188 19.32 -23.09 -11.73
CA PRO A 188 18.08 -22.66 -11.11
C PRO A 188 18.26 -21.34 -10.33
N ALA A 189 17.33 -20.41 -10.50
CA ALA A 189 17.22 -19.21 -9.68
C ALA A 189 15.76 -18.99 -9.29
N TYR A 190 15.55 -18.28 -8.19
CA TYR A 190 14.24 -18.06 -7.63
C TYR A 190 13.94 -16.57 -7.53
N LEU A 191 12.68 -16.19 -7.73
CA LEU A 191 12.24 -14.83 -7.44
C LEU A 191 12.19 -14.62 -5.91
N SER A 192 12.80 -13.54 -5.45
CA SER A 192 12.99 -13.25 -4.03
C SER A 192 11.67 -13.13 -3.25
N GLN A 193 11.63 -13.75 -2.08
CA GLN A 193 10.51 -13.64 -1.13
C GLN A 193 10.66 -12.46 -0.16
N SER A 194 11.90 -11.98 0.06
CA SER A 194 12.30 -10.89 0.95
C SER A 194 13.74 -10.51 0.66
N GLY A 195 14.12 -9.26 0.93
CA GLY A 195 15.51 -8.80 0.87
C GLY A 195 16.35 -9.15 2.09
N GLN A 196 15.76 -9.73 3.14
CA GLN A 196 16.33 -9.85 4.48
C GLN A 196 17.75 -10.42 4.52
N LEU A 197 18.02 -11.56 3.90
CA LEU A 197 19.33 -12.22 4.00
C LEU A 197 20.48 -11.35 3.46
N TYR A 198 20.21 -10.56 2.43
CA TYR A 198 21.17 -9.61 1.86
C TYR A 198 21.24 -8.32 2.66
N LEU A 199 20.11 -7.88 3.24
CA LEU A 199 20.07 -6.70 4.11
C LEU A 199 20.82 -6.91 5.42
N GLU A 200 20.87 -8.12 5.96
CA GLU A 200 21.70 -8.43 7.12
C GLU A 200 23.19 -8.19 6.81
N ALA A 201 23.67 -8.56 5.61
CA ALA A 201 25.01 -8.21 5.16
C ALA A 201 25.20 -6.69 5.03
N GLY A 202 24.19 -5.99 4.53
CA GLY A 202 24.15 -4.53 4.48
C GLY A 202 24.21 -3.90 5.87
N ALA A 203 23.49 -4.42 6.86
CA ALA A 203 23.50 -3.93 8.23
C ALA A 203 24.85 -4.14 8.92
N MET A 204 25.54 -5.24 8.64
CA MET A 204 26.92 -5.46 9.14
C MET A 204 27.93 -4.50 8.53
N ALA A 205 27.66 -3.96 7.34
CA ALA A 205 28.55 -3.02 6.66
C ALA A 205 28.21 -1.54 6.96
N LEU A 206 26.92 -1.21 7.06
CA LEU A 206 26.41 0.16 7.07
C LEU A 206 25.63 0.52 8.35
N GLY A 207 25.40 -0.43 9.24
CA GLY A 207 24.70 -0.28 10.51
C GLY A 207 23.19 -0.32 10.43
N ARG A 208 22.57 0.47 9.53
CA ARG A 208 21.12 0.54 9.31
C ARG A 208 20.83 0.63 7.83
N VAL A 209 20.08 -0.32 7.31
CA VAL A 209 19.73 -0.39 5.89
C VAL A 209 18.27 -0.71 5.71
N PHE A 210 17.70 -0.29 4.57
CA PHE A 210 16.37 -0.73 4.17
C PHE A 210 16.32 -1.00 2.67
N ASP A 211 15.50 -1.96 2.29
CA ASP A 211 15.10 -2.20 0.91
C ASP A 211 13.68 -1.68 0.66
N PHE A 212 13.34 -1.48 -0.58
CA PHE A 212 11.99 -1.17 -1.03
C PHE A 212 11.83 -1.72 -2.44
N GLY A 213 11.32 -2.91 -2.55
CA GLY A 213 11.31 -3.62 -3.82
C GLY A 213 10.15 -4.63 -3.95
N PRO A 214 10.00 -5.19 -5.15
CA PRO A 214 9.03 -6.25 -5.39
C PRO A 214 9.51 -7.56 -4.75
N VAL A 215 8.56 -8.30 -4.17
CA VAL A 215 8.75 -9.65 -3.64
C VAL A 215 7.67 -10.59 -4.18
N PHE A 216 7.97 -11.88 -4.16
CA PHE A 216 7.18 -12.90 -4.84
C PHE A 216 6.91 -14.08 -3.91
N ARG A 217 5.64 -14.49 -3.83
CA ARG A 217 5.24 -15.65 -3.04
C ARG A 217 4.37 -16.57 -3.89
N ALA A 218 4.81 -17.80 -4.08
CA ALA A 218 4.14 -18.76 -4.95
C ALA A 218 2.99 -19.51 -4.27
N GLU A 219 2.66 -19.15 -3.03
CA GLU A 219 1.59 -19.76 -2.26
C GLU A 219 0.23 -19.68 -2.96
N LYS A 220 -0.48 -20.80 -3.01
CA LYS A 220 -1.80 -20.91 -3.65
C LYS A 220 -2.94 -20.40 -2.76
N SER A 221 -2.78 -19.21 -2.19
CA SER A 221 -3.78 -18.60 -1.32
C SER A 221 -4.88 -17.88 -2.13
N LYS A 222 -6.14 -18.06 -1.69
CA LYS A 222 -7.32 -17.41 -2.27
C LYS A 222 -7.91 -16.32 -1.37
N THR A 223 -7.19 -15.91 -0.33
CA THR A 223 -7.72 -14.93 0.63
C THR A 223 -7.73 -13.52 0.04
N ARG A 224 -8.44 -12.61 0.71
CA ARG A 224 -8.48 -11.18 0.35
C ARG A 224 -7.21 -10.41 0.74
N ARG A 225 -6.23 -11.06 1.40
CA ARG A 225 -5.01 -10.46 1.95
C ARG A 225 -3.73 -10.93 1.24
N HIS A 226 -3.82 -11.76 0.17
CA HIS A 226 -2.66 -12.34 -0.51
C HIS A 226 -2.57 -11.92 -1.96
N LEU A 227 -1.36 -11.61 -2.39
CA LEU A 227 -0.91 -11.40 -3.76
C LEU A 227 0.30 -12.30 -4.00
N THR A 228 0.54 -12.70 -5.25
CA THR A 228 1.74 -13.49 -5.62
C THR A 228 2.94 -12.59 -5.97
N GLU A 229 2.70 -11.32 -6.25
CA GLU A 229 3.70 -10.26 -6.41
C GLU A 229 3.21 -9.02 -5.68
N PHE A 230 4.04 -8.45 -4.82
CA PHE A 230 3.72 -7.26 -4.05
C PHE A 230 5.00 -6.51 -3.68
N TRP A 231 4.88 -5.33 -3.10
CA TRP A 231 6.02 -4.52 -2.68
C TRP A 231 6.23 -4.62 -1.19
N MET A 232 7.47 -4.85 -0.81
CA MET A 232 7.86 -4.92 0.59
C MET A 232 8.89 -3.83 0.89
N MET A 233 8.81 -3.25 2.06
CA MET A 233 9.90 -2.54 2.68
C MET A 233 10.44 -3.45 3.78
N ASP A 234 11.68 -3.89 3.61
CA ASP A 234 12.45 -4.62 4.61
C ASP A 234 13.50 -3.70 5.21
N ALA A 235 13.67 -3.71 6.53
CA ALA A 235 14.69 -2.93 7.24
C ALA A 235 15.50 -3.85 8.15
N GLU A 236 16.83 -3.69 8.13
CA GLU A 236 17.76 -4.39 9.02
C GLU A 236 18.68 -3.40 9.72
N TYR A 237 18.98 -3.66 10.98
CA TYR A 237 19.76 -2.76 11.84
C TYR A 237 20.59 -3.52 12.85
N SER A 238 21.80 -3.03 13.06
CA SER A 238 22.76 -3.52 14.07
C SER A 238 22.64 -2.73 15.38
N PHE A 239 22.99 -3.37 16.50
CA PHE A 239 23.07 -2.77 17.84
C PHE A 239 21.76 -2.26 18.45
N LEU A 240 20.59 -2.71 17.97
CA LEU A 240 19.30 -2.45 18.60
C LEU A 240 18.84 -3.67 19.40
N THR A 241 18.13 -3.39 20.47
CA THR A 241 17.42 -4.41 21.27
C THR A 241 16.04 -4.71 20.67
N HIS A 242 15.40 -5.76 21.15
CA HIS A 242 14.02 -6.11 20.74
C HIS A 242 13.03 -4.98 21.03
N ASP A 243 13.08 -4.38 22.22
CA ASP A 243 12.18 -3.29 22.60
C ASP A 243 12.40 -2.04 21.74
N GLU A 244 13.65 -1.67 21.45
CA GLU A 244 13.98 -0.56 20.54
C GLU A 244 13.52 -0.83 19.11
N SER A 245 13.51 -2.10 18.69
CA SER A 245 12.94 -2.51 17.41
C SER A 245 11.43 -2.28 17.35
N LEU A 246 10.70 -2.63 18.43
CA LEU A 246 9.26 -2.37 18.52
C LEU A 246 8.94 -0.87 18.51
N ASP A 247 9.75 -0.07 19.23
CA ASP A 247 9.59 1.39 19.23
C ASP A 247 9.81 1.99 17.82
N LEU A 248 10.81 1.48 17.09
CA LEU A 248 11.09 1.90 15.72
C LEU A 248 9.94 1.55 14.76
N GLN A 249 9.39 0.35 14.86
CA GLN A 249 8.26 -0.12 14.05
C GLN A 249 6.99 0.71 14.33
N GLU A 250 6.69 0.98 15.59
CA GLU A 250 5.58 1.84 16.01
C GLU A 250 5.74 3.26 15.43
N ALA A 251 6.92 3.86 15.60
CA ALA A 251 7.21 5.19 15.07
C ALA A 251 7.08 5.23 13.53
N TYR A 252 7.51 4.17 12.85
CA TYR A 252 7.41 4.06 11.40
C TYR A 252 5.94 4.02 10.93
N VAL A 253 5.11 3.15 11.50
CA VAL A 253 3.69 3.05 11.12
C VAL A 253 2.95 4.36 11.40
N LYS A 254 3.23 5.01 12.54
CA LYS A 254 2.68 6.34 12.86
C LYS A 254 3.09 7.39 11.83
N ALA A 255 4.35 7.37 11.40
CA ALA A 255 4.84 8.29 10.36
C ALA A 255 4.15 8.03 9.00
N LEU A 256 3.87 6.78 8.64
CA LEU A 256 3.14 6.45 7.40
C LEU A 256 1.70 6.99 7.44
N ILE A 257 0.98 6.77 8.53
CA ILE A 257 -0.41 7.26 8.69
C ILE A 257 -0.43 8.78 8.66
N GLN A 258 0.46 9.44 9.41
CA GLN A 258 0.58 10.90 9.40
C GLN A 258 0.92 11.43 8.00
N GLY A 259 1.85 10.77 7.32
CA GLY A 259 2.25 11.12 5.95
C GLY A 259 1.08 11.06 4.95
N VAL A 260 0.16 10.12 5.12
CA VAL A 260 -1.07 10.05 4.30
C VAL A 260 -2.04 11.16 4.65
N ILE A 261 -2.25 11.44 5.94
CA ILE A 261 -3.12 12.54 6.40
C ILE A 261 -2.64 13.87 5.82
N ASP A 262 -1.34 14.10 5.80
CA ASP A 262 -0.75 15.37 5.33
C ASP A 262 -0.71 15.50 3.81
N ARG A 263 -0.42 14.39 3.09
CA ARG A 263 -0.15 14.41 1.64
C ARG A 263 -1.36 14.08 0.77
N ALA A 264 -2.34 13.34 1.31
CA ALA A 264 -3.48 12.83 0.56
C ALA A 264 -4.84 12.99 1.27
N PRO A 265 -5.13 14.16 1.90
CA PRO A 265 -6.39 14.36 2.64
C PRO A 265 -7.62 14.21 1.75
N GLN A 266 -7.57 14.67 0.50
CA GLN A 266 -8.67 14.53 -0.45
C GLN A 266 -8.91 13.06 -0.86
N ALA A 267 -7.86 12.24 -0.91
CA ALA A 267 -8.00 10.82 -1.19
C ALA A 267 -8.71 10.09 -0.04
N LEU A 268 -8.40 10.44 1.22
CA LEU A 268 -9.10 9.92 2.40
C LEU A 268 -10.59 10.32 2.38
N GLU A 269 -10.91 11.56 2.02
CA GLU A 269 -12.30 12.04 1.87
C GLU A 269 -13.03 11.25 0.76
N ILE A 270 -12.40 11.05 -0.41
CA ILE A 270 -13.00 10.30 -1.52
C ILE A 270 -13.33 8.87 -1.12
N LEU A 271 -12.50 8.26 -0.28
CA LEU A 271 -12.69 6.90 0.23
C LEU A 271 -13.60 6.84 1.46
N GLU A 272 -14.08 7.99 1.95
CA GLU A 272 -14.90 8.09 3.15
C GLU A 272 -14.20 7.47 4.37
N ARG A 273 -12.85 7.61 4.42
CA ARG A 273 -12.04 7.06 5.51
C ARG A 273 -12.20 7.90 6.78
N ASP A 274 -12.43 7.24 7.90
CA ASP A 274 -12.47 7.89 9.21
C ASP A 274 -11.06 8.39 9.61
N VAL A 275 -10.83 9.68 9.37
CA VAL A 275 -9.55 10.33 9.65
C VAL A 275 -9.32 10.51 11.15
N ASP A 276 -10.39 10.69 11.94
CA ASP A 276 -10.24 10.83 13.38
C ASP A 276 -9.85 9.50 14.04
N LEU A 277 -10.32 8.38 13.51
CA LEU A 277 -9.84 7.06 13.90
C LEU A 277 -8.35 6.87 13.55
N LEU A 278 -7.92 7.28 12.36
CA LEU A 278 -6.49 7.24 12.00
C LEU A 278 -5.64 8.12 12.94
N LYS A 279 -6.12 9.31 13.30
CA LYS A 279 -5.45 10.18 14.28
C LYS A 279 -5.38 9.54 15.66
N LYS A 280 -6.43 8.83 16.09
CA LYS A 280 -6.43 8.08 17.35
C LYS A 280 -5.30 7.03 17.34
N TYR A 281 -5.14 6.26 16.26
CA TYR A 281 -4.09 5.25 16.16
C TYR A 281 -2.68 5.82 16.31
N ILE A 282 -2.41 7.02 15.79
CA ILE A 282 -1.09 7.64 15.92
C ILE A 282 -0.88 8.38 17.26
N ALA A 283 -1.95 8.75 17.94
CA ALA A 283 -1.89 9.46 19.22
C ALA A 283 -1.62 8.51 20.40
N GLU A 284 -2.12 7.29 20.35
CA GLU A 284 -2.01 6.30 21.42
C GLU A 284 -0.77 5.40 21.20
N PRO A 285 -0.12 4.90 22.27
CA PRO A 285 0.89 3.84 22.15
C PRO A 285 0.26 2.57 21.59
N PHE A 286 0.99 1.84 20.76
CA PHE A 286 0.56 0.53 20.30
C PHE A 286 0.58 -0.47 21.46
N LYS A 287 -0.40 -1.36 21.49
CA LYS A 287 -0.47 -2.40 22.52
C LYS A 287 0.63 -3.44 22.25
N ARG A 288 1.23 -3.96 23.33
CA ARG A 288 2.17 -5.10 23.28
C ARG A 288 1.63 -6.19 24.17
N VAL A 289 1.46 -7.39 23.63
CA VAL A 289 1.04 -8.59 24.34
C VAL A 289 1.94 -9.76 23.95
N SER A 290 2.23 -10.65 24.87
CA SER A 290 2.91 -11.89 24.50
C SER A 290 1.96 -12.83 23.75
N TYR A 291 2.54 -13.77 22.99
CA TYR A 291 1.77 -14.84 22.36
C TYR A 291 0.93 -15.60 23.38
N ASP A 292 1.50 -15.94 24.55
CA ASP A 292 0.79 -16.69 25.60
C ASP A 292 -0.39 -15.89 26.17
N GLU A 293 -0.22 -14.57 26.44
CA GLU A 293 -1.32 -13.70 26.86
C GLU A 293 -2.40 -13.58 25.77
N ALA A 294 -2.02 -13.57 24.49
CA ALA A 294 -2.97 -13.53 23.40
C ALA A 294 -3.79 -14.82 23.29
N ILE A 295 -3.18 -16.00 23.48
CA ILE A 295 -3.89 -17.28 23.53
C ILE A 295 -4.84 -17.31 24.73
N ASP A 296 -4.38 -16.90 25.93
CA ASP A 296 -5.22 -16.86 27.14
C ASP A 296 -6.45 -15.97 26.94
N LEU A 297 -6.28 -14.81 26.27
CA LEU A 297 -7.39 -13.91 25.95
C LEU A 297 -8.36 -14.56 24.96
N LEU A 298 -7.88 -15.20 23.90
CA LEU A 298 -8.72 -15.89 22.93
C LEU A 298 -9.52 -17.01 23.59
N GLN A 299 -8.89 -17.85 24.43
CA GLN A 299 -9.57 -18.92 25.15
C GLN A 299 -10.62 -18.39 26.14
N ALA A 300 -10.34 -17.27 26.80
CA ALA A 300 -11.28 -16.64 27.74
C ALA A 300 -12.55 -16.12 27.05
N HIS A 301 -12.48 -15.76 25.79
CA HIS A 301 -13.55 -15.13 25.01
C HIS A 301 -14.11 -16.01 23.88
N GLU A 302 -13.69 -17.26 23.75
CA GLU A 302 -14.09 -18.16 22.65
C GLU A 302 -15.61 -18.47 22.59
N ASN A 303 -16.32 -18.28 23.71
CA ASN A 303 -17.74 -18.54 23.82
C ASN A 303 -18.61 -17.26 23.83
N ASP A 304 -18.03 -16.09 23.56
CA ASP A 304 -18.77 -14.83 23.47
C ASP A 304 -19.65 -14.81 22.20
N GLU A 305 -20.80 -14.12 22.25
CA GLU A 305 -21.78 -14.11 21.15
C GLU A 305 -21.23 -13.62 19.80
N ASP A 306 -20.21 -12.74 19.83
CA ASP A 306 -19.60 -12.12 18.63
C ASP A 306 -18.29 -12.80 18.21
N THR A 307 -17.98 -13.99 18.75
CA THR A 307 -16.75 -14.73 18.44
C THR A 307 -16.91 -15.56 17.17
N ASP A 308 -16.03 -15.35 16.20
CA ASP A 308 -15.99 -16.07 14.89
C ASP A 308 -14.59 -16.63 14.65
N TYR A 309 -14.05 -17.37 15.62
CA TYR A 309 -12.78 -18.10 15.50
C TYR A 309 -12.83 -19.46 16.19
N GLU A 310 -11.99 -20.37 15.71
CA GLU A 310 -11.85 -21.70 16.29
C GLU A 310 -10.96 -21.66 17.54
N HIS A 311 -11.15 -22.63 18.44
CA HIS A 311 -10.32 -22.81 19.62
C HIS A 311 -8.84 -23.01 19.24
N LEU A 312 -7.92 -22.40 20.02
CA LEU A 312 -6.48 -22.58 19.89
C LEU A 312 -5.87 -23.05 21.20
N GLU A 313 -4.93 -23.97 21.10
CA GLU A 313 -4.06 -24.37 22.20
C GLU A 313 -2.74 -23.57 22.18
N HIS A 314 -2.05 -23.52 23.33
CA HIS A 314 -0.70 -22.99 23.36
C HIS A 314 0.23 -23.81 22.46
N GLY A 315 0.85 -23.15 21.48
CA GLY A 315 1.70 -23.77 20.48
C GLY A 315 1.10 -23.75 19.06
N ASP A 316 -0.20 -23.39 18.93
CA ASP A 316 -0.86 -23.24 17.63
C ASP A 316 -0.56 -21.87 17.00
N ASP A 317 -0.54 -21.78 15.67
CA ASP A 317 -0.40 -20.51 14.97
C ASP A 317 -1.75 -19.79 14.83
N PHE A 318 -1.72 -18.45 14.80
CA PHE A 318 -2.92 -17.65 14.62
C PHE A 318 -3.43 -17.69 13.18
N GLY A 319 -4.71 -17.99 13.04
CA GLY A 319 -5.42 -17.72 11.79
C GLY A 319 -5.94 -16.28 11.73
N SER A 320 -6.33 -15.87 10.54
CA SER A 320 -6.87 -14.51 10.27
C SER A 320 -8.03 -14.07 11.19
N PRO A 321 -8.97 -14.94 11.64
CA PRO A 321 -9.99 -14.55 12.61
C PRO A 321 -9.41 -14.21 13.99
N HIS A 322 -8.40 -14.96 14.47
CA HIS A 322 -7.72 -14.73 15.74
C HIS A 322 -7.01 -13.37 15.75
N GLU A 323 -6.21 -13.08 14.73
CA GLU A 323 -5.54 -11.77 14.56
C GLU A 323 -6.54 -10.62 14.54
N THR A 324 -7.66 -10.80 13.83
CA THR A 324 -8.74 -9.81 13.75
C THR A 324 -9.35 -9.55 15.13
N TRP A 325 -9.64 -10.60 15.86
CA TRP A 325 -10.22 -10.47 17.20
C TRP A 325 -9.26 -9.77 18.17
N ILE A 326 -7.98 -10.21 18.23
CA ILE A 326 -6.96 -9.60 19.10
C ILE A 326 -6.84 -8.11 18.86
N SER A 327 -6.65 -7.70 17.60
CA SER A 327 -6.45 -6.30 17.26
C SER A 327 -7.70 -5.44 17.50
N ASN A 328 -8.89 -5.99 17.27
CA ASN A 328 -10.16 -5.30 17.56
C ASN A 328 -10.45 -5.22 19.08
N TYR A 329 -10.06 -6.22 19.85
CA TYR A 329 -10.22 -6.21 21.31
C TYR A 329 -9.49 -5.04 21.97
N PHE A 330 -8.28 -4.74 21.51
CA PHE A 330 -7.52 -3.56 21.99
C PHE A 330 -7.91 -2.26 21.30
N GLY A 331 -8.48 -2.31 20.10
CA GLY A 331 -8.94 -1.16 19.31
C GLY A 331 -7.85 -0.20 18.85
N VAL A 332 -6.59 -0.66 18.89
CA VAL A 332 -5.37 0.02 18.38
C VAL A 332 -4.46 -1.01 17.73
N PRO A 333 -3.50 -0.60 16.87
CA PRO A 333 -2.50 -1.54 16.36
C PRO A 333 -1.79 -2.25 17.52
N THR A 334 -1.65 -3.56 17.40
CA THR A 334 -1.22 -4.43 18.52
C THR A 334 -0.07 -5.32 18.10
N PHE A 335 1.05 -5.24 18.81
CA PHE A 335 2.13 -6.21 18.70
C PHE A 335 1.79 -7.46 19.47
N VAL A 336 1.87 -8.62 18.84
CA VAL A 336 1.99 -9.91 19.50
C VAL A 336 3.44 -10.33 19.45
N VAL A 337 4.05 -10.61 20.60
CA VAL A 337 5.49 -10.87 20.72
C VAL A 337 5.78 -12.26 21.26
N ASN A 338 7.01 -12.74 21.02
CA ASN A 338 7.54 -13.96 21.62
C ASN A 338 6.73 -15.23 21.25
N TYR A 339 6.54 -15.44 19.98
CA TYR A 339 5.91 -16.66 19.44
C TYR A 339 6.74 -17.92 19.70
N PRO A 340 6.11 -19.12 19.66
CA PRO A 340 6.81 -20.39 19.71
C PRO A 340 7.86 -20.54 18.61
N ALA A 341 9.05 -21.02 19.00
CA ALA A 341 10.15 -21.28 18.06
C ALA A 341 9.86 -22.39 17.05
N SER A 342 8.86 -23.24 17.33
CA SER A 342 8.53 -24.43 16.54
C SER A 342 7.99 -24.13 15.14
N PHE A 343 7.38 -22.95 14.94
CA PHE A 343 6.81 -22.55 13.64
C PHE A 343 7.30 -21.19 13.15
N LYS A 344 8.32 -20.62 13.80
CA LYS A 344 8.98 -19.39 13.32
C LYS A 344 10.30 -19.72 12.65
N ALA A 345 10.77 -18.82 11.77
CA ALA A 345 11.92 -19.05 10.90
C ALA A 345 13.23 -19.34 11.66
N PHE A 346 14.11 -20.12 11.05
CA PHE A 346 15.34 -20.64 11.62
C PHE A 346 16.32 -19.60 12.14
N TYR A 347 16.27 -18.40 11.56
CA TYR A 347 17.18 -17.30 11.85
C TYR A 347 16.75 -16.45 13.07
N MET A 348 15.59 -16.70 13.64
CA MET A 348 15.08 -15.89 14.74
C MET A 348 15.77 -16.24 16.06
N LYS A 349 16.19 -15.20 16.81
CA LYS A 349 16.90 -15.35 18.07
C LYS A 349 15.97 -15.84 19.19
N PRO A 350 16.33 -16.90 19.93
CA PRO A 350 15.56 -17.33 21.08
C PRO A 350 15.48 -16.26 22.19
N VAL A 351 14.39 -16.28 22.96
CA VAL A 351 14.25 -15.45 24.16
C VAL A 351 15.25 -15.91 25.23
N PRO A 352 16.07 -15.03 25.81
CA PRO A 352 17.02 -15.39 26.86
C PRO A 352 16.35 -16.13 28.01
N GLY A 353 16.82 -17.35 28.28
CA GLY A 353 16.26 -18.21 29.34
C GLY A 353 14.97 -18.97 28.97
N ASN A 354 14.43 -18.76 27.77
CA ASN A 354 13.29 -19.53 27.26
C ASN A 354 13.47 -19.86 25.77
N PRO A 355 14.20 -20.91 25.41
CA PRO A 355 14.50 -21.25 24.02
C PRO A 355 13.29 -21.75 23.21
N GLU A 356 12.16 -22.02 23.86
CA GLU A 356 10.91 -22.38 23.18
C GLU A 356 10.18 -21.17 22.58
N ARG A 357 10.64 -19.97 22.86
CA ARG A 357 10.12 -18.69 22.34
C ARG A 357 11.22 -17.94 21.61
N VAL A 358 10.84 -17.16 20.59
CA VAL A 358 11.78 -16.31 19.84
C VAL A 358 11.45 -14.83 20.02
N LEU A 359 12.48 -13.99 19.95
CA LEU A 359 12.38 -12.52 19.99
C LEU A 359 11.82 -12.00 18.66
N CYS A 360 10.54 -12.21 18.42
CA CYS A 360 9.82 -11.75 17.25
C CYS A 360 8.57 -10.96 17.63
N ALA A 361 8.02 -10.26 16.67
CA ALA A 361 6.77 -9.55 16.81
C ALA A 361 6.03 -9.47 15.47
N ASP A 362 4.74 -9.71 15.50
CA ASP A 362 3.82 -9.43 14.40
C ASP A 362 2.94 -8.24 14.83
N LEU A 363 2.89 -7.17 14.01
CA LEU A 363 2.02 -6.02 14.25
C LEU A 363 0.69 -6.22 13.56
N LEU A 364 -0.36 -6.36 14.35
CA LEU A 364 -1.73 -6.54 13.89
C LEU A 364 -2.46 -5.19 13.78
N ALA A 365 -2.95 -4.87 12.60
CA ALA A 365 -3.80 -3.69 12.38
C ALA A 365 -5.26 -4.01 12.70
N PRO A 366 -5.98 -3.13 13.43
CA PRO A 366 -7.40 -3.30 13.75
C PRO A 366 -8.29 -3.23 12.50
N GLU A 367 -9.61 -3.27 12.70
CA GLU A 367 -10.61 -3.26 11.64
C GLU A 367 -10.56 -4.49 10.71
N GLY A 368 -9.93 -5.58 11.13
CA GLY A 368 -9.85 -6.82 10.38
C GLY A 368 -8.75 -6.86 9.31
N TYR A 369 -7.78 -5.95 9.35
CA TYR A 369 -6.66 -5.95 8.40
C TYR A 369 -5.57 -6.96 8.74
N GLY A 370 -5.43 -7.38 10.02
CA GLY A 370 -4.49 -8.40 10.47
C GLY A 370 -3.04 -7.93 10.42
N GLU A 371 -2.12 -8.87 10.29
CA GLU A 371 -0.69 -8.60 10.27
C GLU A 371 -0.29 -7.65 9.13
N ILE A 372 0.38 -6.54 9.48
CA ILE A 372 0.97 -5.57 8.55
C ILE A 372 2.50 -5.55 8.60
N ILE A 373 3.10 -5.90 9.74
CA ILE A 373 4.55 -6.04 9.93
C ILE A 373 4.83 -7.37 10.58
N GLY A 374 5.86 -8.07 10.10
CA GLY A 374 6.55 -9.15 10.79
C GLY A 374 8.00 -8.79 11.02
N GLY A 375 8.54 -9.04 12.22
CA GLY A 375 9.92 -8.70 12.55
C GLY A 375 10.50 -9.57 13.66
N SER A 376 11.84 -9.62 13.75
CA SER A 376 12.52 -10.34 14.82
C SER A 376 13.94 -9.83 15.07
N MET A 377 14.48 -10.16 16.24
CA MET A 377 15.91 -10.23 16.42
C MET A 377 16.46 -11.45 15.69
N ARG A 378 17.66 -11.32 15.13
CA ARG A 378 18.31 -12.40 14.37
C ARG A 378 19.28 -13.15 15.28
N GLU A 379 19.42 -14.47 15.07
CA GLU A 379 20.42 -15.25 15.78
C GLU A 379 21.81 -14.74 15.39
N ASP A 380 22.55 -14.26 16.37
CA ASP A 380 23.87 -13.65 16.21
C ASP A 380 25.02 -14.59 16.65
N ASP A 381 24.71 -15.76 17.20
CA ASP A 381 25.66 -16.80 17.52
C ASP A 381 25.79 -17.79 16.38
N TYR A 382 27.05 -18.01 15.93
CA TYR A 382 27.36 -18.91 14.80
C TYR A 382 26.98 -20.36 15.10
N ASP A 383 27.35 -20.88 16.27
CA ASP A 383 27.15 -22.28 16.61
C ASP A 383 25.65 -22.58 16.83
N ALA A 384 24.93 -21.64 17.44
CA ALA A 384 23.49 -21.74 17.62
C ALA A 384 22.74 -21.76 16.27
N LEU A 385 23.11 -20.88 15.34
CA LEU A 385 22.50 -20.84 14.02
C LEU A 385 22.79 -22.12 13.22
N VAL A 386 24.03 -22.61 13.24
CA VAL A 386 24.41 -23.87 12.61
C VAL A 386 23.64 -25.05 13.19
N ALA A 387 23.53 -25.13 14.51
CA ALA A 387 22.77 -26.20 15.19
C ALA A 387 21.30 -26.18 14.75
N LYS A 388 20.69 -25.01 14.61
CA LYS A 388 19.30 -24.87 14.16
C LYS A 388 19.14 -25.28 12.69
N MET A 389 20.05 -24.91 11.82
CA MET A 389 20.04 -25.33 10.42
C MET A 389 20.18 -26.85 10.28
N ASP A 390 21.05 -27.49 11.12
CA ASP A 390 21.22 -28.95 11.14
C ASP A 390 19.94 -29.67 11.63
N GLU A 391 19.29 -29.14 12.67
CA GLU A 391 18.02 -29.65 13.18
C GLU A 391 16.95 -29.69 12.07
N LEU A 392 16.92 -28.64 11.24
CA LEU A 392 15.97 -28.51 10.13
C LEU A 392 16.43 -29.23 8.84
N GLY A 393 17.63 -29.80 8.81
CA GLY A 393 18.17 -30.51 7.64
C GLY A 393 18.49 -29.58 6.46
N MET A 394 18.79 -28.31 6.72
CA MET A 394 19.12 -27.32 5.69
C MET A 394 20.53 -27.57 5.11
N ASP A 395 20.69 -27.34 3.81
CA ASP A 395 22.01 -27.38 3.17
C ASP A 395 22.79 -26.08 3.47
N ARG A 396 23.75 -26.17 4.38
CA ARG A 396 24.59 -25.02 4.80
C ARG A 396 25.40 -24.42 3.65
N SER A 397 25.70 -25.17 2.60
CA SER A 397 26.47 -24.67 1.46
C SER A 397 25.75 -23.56 0.69
N GLU A 398 24.41 -23.55 0.75
CA GLU A 398 23.59 -22.50 0.15
C GLU A 398 23.60 -21.20 0.96
N TYR A 399 23.99 -21.26 2.25
CA TYR A 399 23.95 -20.15 3.21
C TYR A 399 25.34 -19.74 3.72
N GLU A 400 26.43 -20.12 3.06
CA GLU A 400 27.79 -19.82 3.52
C GLU A 400 27.99 -18.31 3.76
N PHE A 401 27.54 -17.46 2.83
CA PHE A 401 27.63 -16.00 2.97
C PHE A 401 26.88 -15.48 4.20
N TYR A 402 25.76 -16.10 4.53
CA TYR A 402 24.92 -15.73 5.66
C TYR A 402 25.53 -16.17 6.99
N LEU A 403 26.13 -17.36 7.03
CA LEU A 403 26.88 -17.87 8.17
C LEU A 403 28.14 -17.03 8.44
N ASP A 404 28.82 -16.55 7.40
CA ASP A 404 30.00 -15.70 7.50
C ASP A 404 29.71 -14.39 8.26
N LEU A 405 28.48 -13.87 8.22
CA LEU A 405 28.07 -12.69 9.00
C LEU A 405 28.16 -12.94 10.52
N ARG A 406 28.01 -14.19 10.97
CA ARG A 406 28.16 -14.58 12.39
C ARG A 406 29.61 -14.91 12.74
N LYS A 407 30.39 -15.35 11.77
CA LYS A 407 31.77 -15.74 11.94
C LYS A 407 32.73 -14.54 12.02
N TYR A 408 32.42 -13.48 11.31
CA TYR A 408 33.29 -12.31 11.16
C TYR A 408 32.71 -11.05 11.83
N GLY A 409 32.74 -11.02 13.17
CA GLY A 409 32.35 -9.86 13.95
C GLY A 409 30.84 -9.68 14.09
N SER A 410 30.14 -10.73 14.44
CA SER A 410 28.72 -10.72 14.72
C SER A 410 28.35 -9.71 15.82
N VAL A 411 27.18 -9.14 15.69
CA VAL A 411 26.61 -8.19 16.66
C VAL A 411 25.12 -8.48 16.87
N PRO A 412 24.52 -8.08 17.99
CA PRO A 412 23.06 -8.07 18.11
C PRO A 412 22.45 -7.25 16.98
N HIS A 413 21.56 -7.84 16.22
CA HIS A 413 20.89 -7.21 15.10
C HIS A 413 19.49 -7.77 14.91
N GLY A 414 18.67 -7.06 14.19
CA GLY A 414 17.31 -7.43 13.90
C GLY A 414 16.76 -6.67 12.73
N GLY A 415 15.53 -7.00 12.37
CA GLY A 415 14.86 -6.34 11.26
C GLY A 415 13.36 -6.65 11.22
N PHE A 416 12.69 -5.99 10.31
CA PHE A 416 11.27 -6.19 10.05
C PHE A 416 10.92 -5.88 8.61
N GLY A 417 9.84 -6.51 8.14
CA GLY A 417 9.27 -6.28 6.83
C GLY A 417 7.83 -5.78 6.91
N ILE A 418 7.44 -4.86 6.04
CA ILE A 418 6.06 -4.42 5.86
C ILE A 418 5.61 -4.62 4.42
N GLY A 419 4.49 -5.33 4.23
CA GLY A 419 3.82 -5.38 2.94
C GLY A 419 3.14 -4.05 2.64
N ILE A 420 3.59 -3.33 1.62
CA ILE A 420 3.07 -2.00 1.28
C ILE A 420 1.57 -2.07 0.94
N GLU A 421 1.13 -3.09 0.24
CA GLU A 421 -0.29 -3.27 -0.10
C GLU A 421 -1.16 -3.52 1.14
N ARG A 422 -0.66 -4.22 2.16
CA ARG A 422 -1.38 -4.39 3.43
C ARG A 422 -1.52 -3.03 4.14
N MET A 423 -0.45 -2.25 4.21
CA MET A 423 -0.48 -0.90 4.79
C MET A 423 -1.41 0.04 4.02
N VAL A 424 -1.37 0.03 2.67
CA VAL A 424 -2.29 0.81 1.84
C VAL A 424 -3.74 0.41 2.09
N THR A 425 -4.02 -0.91 2.16
CA THR A 425 -5.36 -1.45 2.40
C THR A 425 -5.91 -0.97 3.75
N PHE A 426 -5.10 -1.01 4.79
CA PHE A 426 -5.44 -0.55 6.14
C PHE A 426 -5.73 0.96 6.17
N VAL A 427 -4.83 1.79 5.67
CA VAL A 427 -4.99 3.25 5.72
C VAL A 427 -6.12 3.73 4.81
N ALA A 428 -6.26 3.14 3.62
CA ALA A 428 -7.31 3.48 2.67
C ALA A 428 -8.70 2.94 3.04
N GLY A 429 -8.79 1.99 3.96
CA GLY A 429 -10.06 1.35 4.32
C GLY A 429 -10.63 0.45 3.21
N THR A 430 -9.78 -0.11 2.31
CA THR A 430 -10.26 -0.96 1.22
C THR A 430 -10.51 -2.39 1.69
N LYS A 431 -11.46 -3.07 1.04
CA LYS A 431 -11.88 -4.42 1.46
C LYS A 431 -10.99 -5.54 0.95
N HIS A 432 -10.16 -5.27 -0.06
CA HIS A 432 -9.38 -6.31 -0.72
C HIS A 432 -8.04 -5.74 -1.23
N ILE A 433 -6.96 -6.45 -0.94
CA ILE A 433 -5.58 -6.06 -1.26
C ILE A 433 -5.32 -5.82 -2.77
N ARG A 434 -6.11 -6.44 -3.67
CA ARG A 434 -6.01 -6.22 -5.12
C ARG A 434 -6.22 -4.77 -5.56
N GLU A 435 -6.86 -3.95 -4.73
CA GLU A 435 -7.08 -2.54 -5.01
C GLU A 435 -5.86 -1.68 -4.66
N ALA A 436 -5.01 -2.14 -3.75
CA ALA A 436 -3.86 -1.41 -3.22
C ALA A 436 -2.67 -1.32 -4.18
N ILE A 437 -2.61 -2.16 -5.19
CA ILE A 437 -1.55 -2.18 -6.21
C ILE A 437 -2.13 -1.88 -7.60
N PRO A 438 -1.40 -1.17 -8.49
CA PRO A 438 -1.92 -0.83 -9.81
C PRO A 438 -2.39 -2.05 -10.62
N PHE A 439 -1.56 -3.09 -10.72
CA PHE A 439 -1.84 -4.32 -11.47
C PHE A 439 -1.57 -5.55 -10.60
N PRO A 440 -2.58 -6.06 -9.88
CA PRO A 440 -2.39 -7.17 -8.96
C PRO A 440 -2.09 -8.48 -9.68
N ARG A 441 -1.15 -9.26 -9.14
CA ARG A 441 -0.89 -10.66 -9.50
C ARG A 441 -1.47 -11.56 -8.42
N MET A 442 -2.32 -12.48 -8.84
CA MET A 442 -3.06 -13.37 -7.96
C MET A 442 -3.05 -14.78 -8.53
N LEU A 443 -3.35 -15.80 -7.73
CA LEU A 443 -3.29 -17.21 -8.08
C LEU A 443 -3.81 -17.56 -9.50
N HIS A 444 -4.87 -16.90 -9.97
CA HIS A 444 -5.47 -17.15 -11.28
C HIS A 444 -5.46 -15.92 -12.19
N ARG A 445 -4.66 -14.89 -11.85
CA ARG A 445 -4.66 -13.64 -12.61
C ARG A 445 -3.23 -13.12 -12.83
N ILE A 446 -2.82 -13.19 -14.10
CA ILE A 446 -1.55 -12.65 -14.62
C ILE A 446 -1.77 -11.47 -15.57
N LYS A 447 -3.02 -11.21 -15.99
CA LYS A 447 -3.42 -10.16 -16.94
C LYS A 447 -4.56 -9.32 -16.37
N PRO A 448 -4.67 -8.10 -16.82
CA PRO A 448 -3.71 -7.20 -17.42
C PRO A 448 -2.60 -6.83 -16.48
#